data_18192d8de361f0d15d3db40fe8ff791f
#
_entry.id   18192d8de361f0d15d3db40fe8ff791f
#
_cell.length_a   1.000
_cell.length_b   1.000
_cell.length_c   1.000
_cell.angle_alpha   90.00
_cell.angle_beta   90.00
_cell.angle_gamma   90.00
#
_symmetry.space_group_name_H-M   'P 1'
#
loop_
_entity.id
_entity.type
_entity.pdbx_description
1 polymer ?
#
loop_
_entity_poly.entity_id
_entity_poly.type
_entity_poly.pdbx_seq_one_letter_code
_entity_poly.pdbx_strand_id
1 'polypeptide(L)'
;MSAAVLEIENLSKSFGGVHAVRDCSFAVAQGQVLGLIGPNGAGKSTVVDLVSGFGKPDSGSVRLAGQELVGKRPDVISRLGLIRTFQTPREWRGLTVMDNVLLARRQFGRESLWRCLTRTFYRAEEPDRAQARSILDRFGLTDLRNASAGTLSGGQKRLLEFARIAAAQPRLIILDEPMGGVNPVLGAQIRDAVRQFAAAGQAVIVVEHNLPFIEKTCDEVVVMDLGEVIAQGGFSGLRGNPRVVDAYLGMDLSHD
;
A
#
# COMPACT_ATOMS: atom_id res chain seq x y z
N MET A 1 17.40 -14.69 7.75
CA MET A 1 16.96 -13.55 6.92
C MET A 1 15.62 -13.96 6.32
N SER A 2 14.56 -13.17 6.50
CA SER A 2 13.25 -13.44 5.88
C SER A 2 13.37 -13.32 4.36
N ALA A 3 12.67 -14.20 3.61
CA ALA A 3 12.70 -14.15 2.15
C ALA A 3 12.09 -12.83 1.64
N ALA A 4 12.72 -12.23 0.62
CA ALA A 4 12.18 -11.03 -0.01
C ALA A 4 10.85 -11.36 -0.71
N VAL A 5 9.84 -10.53 -0.47
CA VAL A 5 8.54 -10.59 -1.14
C VAL A 5 8.54 -9.71 -2.38
N LEU A 6 9.15 -8.52 -2.30
CA LEU A 6 9.37 -7.63 -3.43
C LEU A 6 10.87 -7.42 -3.63
N GLU A 7 11.31 -7.51 -4.87
CA GLU A 7 12.67 -7.21 -5.29
C GLU A 7 12.62 -6.24 -6.47
N ILE A 8 13.33 -5.12 -6.34
CA ILE A 8 13.50 -4.11 -7.38
C ILE A 8 14.98 -4.01 -7.67
N GLU A 9 15.38 -4.18 -8.93
CA GLU A 9 16.77 -4.20 -9.36
C GLU A 9 16.99 -3.23 -10.54
N ASN A 10 17.85 -2.23 -10.34
CA ASN A 10 18.30 -1.25 -11.34
C ASN A 10 17.15 -0.62 -12.14
N LEU A 11 16.02 -0.35 -11.43
CA LEU A 11 14.83 0.20 -12.06
C LEU A 11 15.07 1.63 -12.51
N SER A 12 14.82 1.90 -13.80
CA SER A 12 15.01 3.23 -14.37
C SER A 12 13.82 3.65 -15.22
N LYS A 13 13.49 4.96 -15.18
CA LYS A 13 12.43 5.58 -15.96
C LYS A 13 12.71 7.03 -16.26
N SER A 14 12.55 7.40 -17.54
CA SER A 14 12.65 8.77 -18.01
C SER A 14 11.37 9.24 -18.68
N PHE A 15 11.07 10.52 -18.55
CA PHE A 15 9.98 11.19 -19.24
C PHE A 15 10.53 12.47 -19.91
N GLY A 16 10.43 12.57 -21.24
CA GLY A 16 10.83 13.76 -21.98
C GLY A 16 12.26 14.23 -21.68
N GLY A 17 13.21 13.28 -21.46
CA GLY A 17 14.61 13.58 -21.14
C GLY A 17 14.90 13.79 -19.64
N VAL A 18 13.88 13.82 -18.78
CA VAL A 18 14.05 13.89 -17.31
C VAL A 18 14.08 12.48 -16.75
N HIS A 19 15.13 12.13 -16.02
CA HIS A 19 15.21 10.85 -15.30
C HIS A 19 14.37 10.93 -14.03
N ALA A 20 13.15 10.35 -14.06
CA ALA A 20 12.27 10.30 -12.91
C ALA A 20 12.68 9.21 -11.90
N VAL A 21 13.31 8.13 -12.37
CA VAL A 21 13.91 7.05 -11.57
C VAL A 21 15.20 6.62 -12.25
N ARG A 22 16.30 6.47 -11.50
CA ARG A 22 17.62 6.08 -11.98
C ARG A 22 18.19 4.98 -11.09
N ASP A 23 18.42 3.81 -11.66
CA ASP A 23 19.08 2.65 -11.03
C ASP A 23 18.56 2.32 -9.62
N CYS A 24 17.25 2.54 -9.40
CA CYS A 24 16.62 2.31 -8.11
C CYS A 24 16.59 0.81 -7.79
N SER A 25 17.18 0.45 -6.65
CA SER A 25 17.25 -0.94 -6.19
C SER A 25 16.96 -1.02 -4.69
N PHE A 26 16.00 -1.83 -4.29
CA PHE A 26 15.71 -2.21 -2.90
C PHE A 26 14.83 -3.45 -2.86
N ALA A 27 14.72 -4.05 -1.69
CA ALA A 27 13.86 -5.21 -1.47
C ALA A 27 12.98 -5.02 -0.23
N VAL A 28 11.87 -5.74 -0.17
CA VAL A 28 10.96 -5.77 0.99
C VAL A 28 10.74 -7.21 1.40
N ALA A 29 11.04 -7.52 2.65
CA ALA A 29 10.89 -8.86 3.20
C ALA A 29 9.44 -9.15 3.64
N GLN A 30 9.13 -10.42 3.81
CA GLN A 30 7.86 -10.83 4.38
C GLN A 30 7.72 -10.30 5.82
N GLY A 31 6.56 -9.71 6.13
CA GLY A 31 6.28 -9.14 7.45
C GLY A 31 7.02 -7.84 7.75
N GLN A 32 7.68 -7.24 6.77
CA GLN A 32 8.38 -5.97 6.90
C GLN A 32 7.48 -4.79 6.53
N VAL A 33 7.60 -3.69 7.27
CA VAL A 33 7.08 -2.38 6.90
C VAL A 33 8.23 -1.51 6.42
N LEU A 34 8.28 -1.20 5.12
CA LEU A 34 9.26 -0.31 4.49
C LEU A 34 8.66 1.07 4.28
N GLY A 35 9.32 2.12 4.76
CA GLY A 35 9.02 3.50 4.42
C GLY A 35 9.73 3.91 3.13
N LEU A 36 9.00 4.47 2.16
CA LEU A 36 9.59 5.10 0.97
C LEU A 36 9.39 6.61 1.09
N ILE A 37 10.46 7.33 1.43
CA ILE A 37 10.42 8.76 1.73
C ILE A 37 11.33 9.56 0.78
N GLY A 38 11.19 10.87 0.80
CA GLY A 38 11.98 11.80 -0.01
C GLY A 38 11.18 13.06 -0.37
N PRO A 39 11.81 14.10 -0.87
CA PRO A 39 11.16 15.35 -1.29
C PRO A 39 10.13 15.12 -2.41
N ASN A 40 9.34 16.17 -2.68
CA ASN A 40 8.46 16.17 -3.84
C ASN A 40 9.29 16.13 -5.12
N GLY A 41 8.91 15.29 -6.06
CA GLY A 41 9.69 15.06 -7.28
C GLY A 41 10.83 14.05 -7.15
N ALA A 42 11.07 13.46 -5.97
CA ALA A 42 12.13 12.46 -5.76
C ALA A 42 11.94 11.13 -6.54
N GLY A 43 10.81 10.92 -7.21
CA GLY A 43 10.54 9.70 -7.99
C GLY A 43 9.71 8.63 -7.30
N LYS A 44 9.30 8.84 -6.03
CA LYS A 44 8.54 7.85 -5.23
C LYS A 44 7.27 7.34 -5.94
N SER A 45 6.41 8.26 -6.39
CA SER A 45 5.17 7.89 -7.10
C SER A 45 5.47 7.17 -8.41
N THR A 46 6.55 7.54 -9.10
CA THR A 46 6.99 6.82 -10.32
C THR A 46 7.39 5.38 -9.99
N VAL A 47 8.19 5.14 -8.93
CA VAL A 47 8.53 3.78 -8.50
C VAL A 47 7.26 2.97 -8.19
N VAL A 48 6.32 3.56 -7.43
CA VAL A 48 5.04 2.91 -7.10
C VAL A 48 4.22 2.60 -8.36
N ASP A 49 4.18 3.49 -9.34
CA ASP A 49 3.50 3.27 -10.62
C ASP A 49 4.13 2.14 -11.42
N LEU A 50 5.47 2.08 -11.47
CA LEU A 50 6.21 1.01 -12.15
C LEU A 50 5.95 -0.36 -11.50
N VAL A 51 6.01 -0.43 -10.16
CA VAL A 51 5.78 -1.65 -9.38
C VAL A 51 4.33 -2.14 -9.52
N SER A 52 3.36 -1.23 -9.58
CA SER A 52 1.93 -1.57 -9.68
C SER A 52 1.40 -1.70 -11.13
N GLY A 53 2.28 -1.56 -12.13
CA GLY A 53 1.95 -1.77 -13.55
C GLY A 53 1.20 -0.60 -14.21
N PHE A 54 1.13 0.57 -13.56
CA PHE A 54 0.59 1.80 -14.16
C PHE A 54 1.60 2.51 -15.06
N GLY A 55 2.88 2.13 -14.97
CA GLY A 55 3.96 2.57 -15.83
C GLY A 55 4.80 1.40 -16.33
N LYS A 56 5.55 1.62 -17.42
CA LYS A 56 6.55 0.67 -17.91
C LYS A 56 7.94 1.27 -17.68
N PRO A 57 8.86 0.57 -16.99
CA PRO A 57 10.23 1.01 -16.84
C PRO A 57 10.97 0.99 -18.19
N ASP A 58 12.03 1.75 -18.30
CA ASP A 58 12.93 1.74 -19.45
C ASP A 58 13.97 0.64 -19.30
N SER A 59 14.38 0.34 -18.05
CA SER A 59 15.29 -0.78 -17.71
C SER A 59 15.04 -1.25 -16.27
N GLY A 60 15.66 -2.35 -15.90
CA GLY A 60 15.56 -2.97 -14.59
C GLY A 60 14.47 -4.04 -14.50
N SER A 61 14.34 -4.63 -13.31
CA SER A 61 13.35 -5.67 -13.02
C SER A 61 12.59 -5.40 -11.73
N VAL A 62 11.36 -5.91 -11.65
CA VAL A 62 10.51 -5.89 -10.46
C VAL A 62 9.90 -7.26 -10.28
N ARG A 63 10.23 -7.93 -9.17
CA ARG A 63 9.71 -9.28 -8.88
C ARG A 63 8.89 -9.29 -7.61
N LEU A 64 7.72 -9.91 -7.68
CA LEU A 64 6.85 -10.19 -6.52
C LEU A 64 6.86 -11.70 -6.26
N ALA A 65 7.39 -12.12 -5.12
CA ALA A 65 7.55 -13.53 -4.78
C ALA A 65 8.21 -14.34 -5.92
N GLY A 66 9.30 -13.81 -6.49
CA GLY A 66 10.04 -14.39 -7.61
C GLY A 66 9.40 -14.24 -8.99
N GLN A 67 8.19 -13.69 -9.11
CA GLN A 67 7.50 -13.50 -10.39
C GLN A 67 7.73 -12.10 -10.94
N GLU A 68 8.25 -12.00 -12.16
CA GLU A 68 8.46 -10.72 -12.85
C GLU A 68 7.13 -9.96 -13.06
N LEU A 69 7.13 -8.67 -12.71
CA LEU A 69 5.97 -7.78 -12.86
C LEU A 69 6.07 -6.86 -14.08
N VAL A 70 7.29 -6.56 -14.57
CA VAL A 70 7.49 -5.64 -15.70
C VAL A 70 6.68 -6.08 -16.91
N GLY A 71 5.92 -5.15 -17.49
CA GLY A 71 5.05 -5.39 -18.62
C GLY A 71 3.73 -6.07 -18.32
N LYS A 72 3.46 -6.44 -17.06
CA LYS A 72 2.13 -6.94 -16.67
C LYS A 72 1.17 -5.78 -16.42
N ARG A 73 -0.10 -6.02 -16.69
CA ARG A 73 -1.18 -5.07 -16.42
C ARG A 73 -1.51 -5.03 -14.91
N PRO A 74 -2.02 -3.89 -14.39
CA PRO A 74 -2.37 -3.75 -12.97
C PRO A 74 -3.33 -4.83 -12.45
N ASP A 75 -4.31 -5.26 -13.26
CA ASP A 75 -5.25 -6.31 -12.87
C ASP A 75 -4.58 -7.68 -12.71
N VAL A 76 -3.53 -7.97 -13.49
CA VAL A 76 -2.73 -9.19 -13.36
C VAL A 76 -1.87 -9.11 -12.10
N ILE A 77 -1.20 -7.97 -11.89
CA ILE A 77 -0.35 -7.72 -10.71
C ILE A 77 -1.19 -7.82 -9.43
N SER A 78 -2.39 -7.27 -9.42
CA SER A 78 -3.31 -7.39 -8.28
C SER A 78 -3.62 -8.86 -7.97
N ARG A 79 -3.89 -9.69 -8.99
CA ARG A 79 -4.12 -11.14 -8.80
C ARG A 79 -2.91 -11.91 -8.29
N LEU A 80 -1.70 -11.40 -8.50
CA LEU A 80 -0.47 -11.97 -7.94
C LEU A 80 -0.31 -11.63 -6.45
N GLY A 81 -1.16 -10.76 -5.91
CA GLY A 81 -1.22 -10.43 -4.49
C GLY A 81 -0.62 -9.06 -4.14
N LEU A 82 -0.56 -8.11 -5.07
CA LEU A 82 -0.22 -6.73 -4.77
C LEU A 82 -1.49 -5.87 -4.69
N ILE A 83 -1.67 -5.15 -3.58
CA ILE A 83 -2.70 -4.11 -3.46
C ILE A 83 -2.00 -2.77 -3.27
N ARG A 84 -2.45 -1.76 -4.02
CA ARG A 84 -2.09 -0.35 -3.84
C ARG A 84 -3.32 0.44 -3.44
N THR A 85 -3.19 1.27 -2.39
CA THR A 85 -4.17 2.32 -2.09
C THR A 85 -3.90 3.56 -2.96
N PHE A 86 -4.90 4.42 -3.08
CA PHE A 86 -4.79 5.71 -3.74
C PHE A 86 -5.07 6.80 -2.71
N GLN A 87 -4.62 8.03 -2.97
CA GLN A 87 -4.84 9.19 -2.10
C GLN A 87 -6.32 9.35 -1.70
N THR A 88 -7.24 9.07 -2.63
CA THR A 88 -8.68 9.07 -2.34
C THR A 88 -9.19 7.63 -2.26
N PRO A 89 -9.76 7.20 -1.12
CA PRO A 89 -10.35 5.88 -0.99
C PRO A 89 -11.42 5.62 -2.05
N ARG A 90 -11.36 4.44 -2.69
CA ARG A 90 -12.32 4.02 -3.73
C ARG A 90 -13.20 2.91 -3.19
N GLU A 91 -14.31 3.30 -2.58
CA GLU A 91 -15.36 2.37 -2.17
C GLU A 91 -16.33 2.05 -3.32
N TRP A 92 -16.94 0.87 -3.28
CA TRP A 92 -18.09 0.55 -4.13
C TRP A 92 -19.34 1.17 -3.50
N ARG A 93 -19.64 2.42 -3.90
CA ARG A 93 -20.65 3.29 -3.26
C ARG A 93 -22.05 2.71 -3.24
N GLY A 94 -22.43 1.94 -4.27
CA GLY A 94 -23.74 1.30 -4.39
C GLY A 94 -23.91 0.04 -3.56
N LEU A 95 -22.87 -0.40 -2.85
CA LEU A 95 -22.87 -1.60 -2.04
C LEU A 95 -22.83 -1.27 -0.56
N THR A 96 -23.26 -2.21 0.28
CA THR A 96 -23.14 -2.09 1.74
C THR A 96 -21.66 -2.17 2.15
N VAL A 97 -21.35 -1.71 3.36
CA VAL A 97 -20.03 -1.86 3.99
C VAL A 97 -19.64 -3.35 4.05
N MET A 98 -20.57 -4.22 4.43
CA MET A 98 -20.39 -5.67 4.44
C MET A 98 -20.03 -6.22 3.06
N ASP A 99 -20.78 -5.82 2.01
CA ASP A 99 -20.56 -6.31 0.66
C ASP A 99 -19.20 -5.84 0.11
N ASN A 100 -18.75 -4.64 0.47
CA ASN A 100 -17.41 -4.14 0.13
C ASN A 100 -16.31 -5.06 0.67
N VAL A 101 -16.43 -5.53 1.90
CA VAL A 101 -15.45 -6.46 2.52
C VAL A 101 -15.54 -7.85 1.90
N LEU A 102 -16.75 -8.37 1.69
CA LEU A 102 -16.97 -9.68 1.05
C LEU A 102 -16.41 -9.76 -0.37
N LEU A 103 -16.60 -8.69 -1.16
CA LEU A 103 -16.07 -8.62 -2.53
C LEU A 103 -14.55 -8.57 -2.56
N ALA A 104 -13.92 -7.81 -1.65
CA ALA A 104 -12.47 -7.71 -1.58
C ALA A 104 -11.82 -9.08 -1.32
N ARG A 105 -12.44 -9.91 -0.49
CA ARG A 105 -12.00 -11.27 -0.21
C ARG A 105 -11.96 -12.18 -1.44
N ARG A 106 -12.89 -11.99 -2.38
CA ARG A 106 -13.02 -12.82 -3.58
C ARG A 106 -12.04 -12.47 -4.70
N GLN A 107 -11.42 -11.29 -4.66
CA GLN A 107 -10.51 -10.83 -5.73
C GLN A 107 -9.32 -11.76 -5.98
N PHE A 108 -8.88 -12.53 -4.99
CA PHE A 108 -7.73 -13.44 -5.09
C PHE A 108 -8.14 -14.93 -5.21
N GLY A 109 -9.44 -15.25 -5.18
CA GLY A 109 -9.94 -16.61 -5.36
C GLY A 109 -10.17 -16.96 -6.83
N ARG A 110 -10.03 -18.26 -7.17
CA ARG A 110 -10.40 -18.82 -8.47
C ARG A 110 -11.94 -18.78 -8.63
N GLU A 111 -12.49 -17.65 -9.06
CA GLU A 111 -13.91 -17.59 -9.36
C GLU A 111 -14.18 -17.99 -10.82
N SER A 112 -14.97 -19.05 -10.98
CA SER A 112 -15.52 -19.44 -12.26
C SER A 112 -16.53 -18.38 -12.73
N LEU A 113 -16.40 -17.93 -13.99
CA LEU A 113 -17.36 -17.06 -14.69
C LEU A 113 -18.83 -17.57 -14.56
N TRP A 114 -19.03 -18.88 -14.36
CA TRP A 114 -20.33 -19.51 -14.13
C TRP A 114 -20.99 -19.07 -12.80
N ARG A 115 -20.22 -18.74 -11.76
CA ARG A 115 -20.79 -18.21 -10.50
C ARG A 115 -21.21 -16.74 -10.62
N CYS A 116 -20.61 -15.98 -11.53
CA CYS A 116 -21.05 -14.61 -11.85
C CYS A 116 -22.40 -14.58 -12.58
N LEU A 117 -22.69 -15.57 -13.42
CA LEU A 117 -23.93 -15.65 -14.21
C LEU A 117 -25.13 -16.15 -13.40
N THR A 118 -24.90 -16.88 -12.34
CA THR A 118 -25.97 -17.33 -11.44
C THR A 118 -26.07 -16.35 -10.28
N ARG A 119 -27.28 -15.86 -9.95
CA ARG A 119 -27.59 -14.99 -8.79
C ARG A 119 -27.05 -15.49 -7.44
N THR A 120 -26.32 -16.59 -7.41
CA THR A 120 -25.56 -17.15 -6.28
C THR A 120 -24.40 -16.23 -5.84
N PHE A 121 -24.06 -15.21 -6.63
CA PHE A 121 -23.06 -14.19 -6.29
C PHE A 121 -23.39 -13.44 -4.98
N TYR A 122 -24.67 -13.29 -4.64
CA TYR A 122 -25.14 -12.61 -3.43
C TYR A 122 -25.22 -13.48 -2.17
N ARG A 123 -25.07 -14.80 -2.27
CA ARG A 123 -25.04 -15.68 -1.10
C ARG A 123 -23.58 -15.95 -0.70
N ALA A 124 -22.98 -15.00 0.04
CA ALA A 124 -21.79 -15.35 0.81
C ALA A 124 -22.15 -16.42 1.82
N GLU A 125 -21.37 -17.50 1.87
CA GLU A 125 -21.54 -18.56 2.86
C GLU A 125 -21.35 -18.00 4.28
N GLU A 126 -22.00 -18.59 5.28
CA GLU A 126 -21.94 -18.06 6.66
C GLU A 126 -20.50 -17.92 7.20
N PRO A 127 -19.53 -18.80 6.90
CA PRO A 127 -18.13 -18.60 7.28
C PRO A 127 -17.52 -17.31 6.72
N ASP A 128 -17.84 -16.94 5.48
CA ASP A 128 -17.36 -15.71 4.86
C ASP A 128 -17.93 -14.48 5.52
N ARG A 129 -19.23 -14.52 5.86
CA ARG A 129 -19.91 -13.44 6.58
C ARG A 129 -19.38 -13.29 8.00
N ALA A 130 -19.13 -14.40 8.71
CA ALA A 130 -18.56 -14.38 10.06
C ALA A 130 -17.17 -13.73 10.06
N GLN A 131 -16.31 -14.09 9.10
CA GLN A 131 -15.00 -13.48 8.97
C GLN A 131 -15.08 -12.00 8.57
N ALA A 132 -15.98 -11.63 7.66
CA ALA A 132 -16.19 -10.23 7.29
C ALA A 132 -16.68 -9.40 8.50
N ARG A 133 -17.58 -9.95 9.34
CA ARG A 133 -17.99 -9.31 10.61
C ARG A 133 -16.80 -9.07 11.54
N SER A 134 -15.95 -10.09 11.74
CA SER A 134 -14.75 -9.97 12.58
C SER A 134 -13.79 -8.89 12.07
N ILE A 135 -13.64 -8.77 10.74
CA ILE A 135 -12.84 -7.70 10.14
C ILE A 135 -13.50 -6.34 10.39
N LEU A 136 -14.80 -6.20 10.17
CA LEU A 136 -15.52 -4.94 10.42
C LEU A 136 -15.46 -4.53 11.89
N ASP A 137 -15.55 -5.48 12.81
CA ASP A 137 -15.42 -5.25 14.24
C ASP A 137 -14.03 -4.66 14.58
N ARG A 138 -12.97 -5.27 14.06
CA ARG A 138 -11.59 -4.80 14.24
C ARG A 138 -11.37 -3.35 13.78
N PHE A 139 -12.09 -2.91 12.73
CA PHE A 139 -12.01 -1.54 12.20
C PHE A 139 -13.11 -0.61 12.72
N GLY A 140 -13.93 -1.03 13.71
CA GLY A 140 -14.99 -0.21 14.30
C GLY A 140 -16.13 0.11 13.32
N LEU A 141 -16.39 -0.77 12.36
CA LEU A 141 -17.43 -0.59 11.32
C LEU A 141 -18.63 -1.52 11.48
N THR A 142 -18.73 -2.25 12.58
CA THR A 142 -19.78 -3.27 12.81
C THR A 142 -21.18 -2.71 12.71
N ASP A 143 -21.46 -1.55 13.32
CA ASP A 143 -22.78 -0.92 13.31
C ASP A 143 -23.15 -0.35 11.94
N LEU A 144 -22.15 -0.09 11.11
CA LEU A 144 -22.31 0.42 9.75
C LEU A 144 -22.37 -0.68 8.68
N ARG A 145 -22.33 -1.96 9.06
CA ARG A 145 -22.22 -3.09 8.13
C ARG A 145 -23.31 -3.12 7.04
N ASN A 146 -24.52 -2.67 7.36
CA ASN A 146 -25.66 -2.63 6.43
C ASN A 146 -25.84 -1.26 5.76
N ALA A 147 -25.05 -0.24 6.15
CA ALA A 147 -25.10 1.09 5.55
C ALA A 147 -24.47 1.05 4.14
N SER A 148 -24.94 1.93 3.25
CA SER A 148 -24.28 2.15 1.96
C SER A 148 -22.88 2.73 2.19
N ALA A 149 -21.85 2.15 1.53
CA ALA A 149 -20.49 2.65 1.65
C ALA A 149 -20.35 4.11 1.16
N GLY A 150 -21.24 4.55 0.26
CA GLY A 150 -21.27 5.93 -0.23
C GLY A 150 -21.60 6.96 0.86
N THR A 151 -22.33 6.57 1.93
CA THR A 151 -22.77 7.47 3.01
C THR A 151 -21.73 7.63 4.14
N LEU A 152 -20.64 6.87 4.09
CA LEU A 152 -19.57 6.94 5.10
C LEU A 152 -18.84 8.27 5.08
N SER A 153 -18.40 8.73 6.25
CA SER A 153 -17.45 9.84 6.36
C SER A 153 -16.09 9.51 5.76
N GLY A 154 -15.24 10.51 5.50
CA GLY A 154 -13.90 10.29 4.94
C GLY A 154 -13.06 9.31 5.77
N GLY A 155 -13.07 9.47 7.10
CA GLY A 155 -12.37 8.55 8.01
C GLY A 155 -12.93 7.13 7.98
N GLN A 156 -14.25 6.97 7.96
CA GLN A 156 -14.89 5.66 7.84
C GLN A 156 -14.60 4.98 6.50
N LYS A 157 -14.52 5.74 5.40
CA LYS A 157 -14.09 5.23 4.09
C LYS A 157 -12.65 4.73 4.12
N ARG A 158 -11.76 5.46 4.81
CA ARG A 158 -10.37 5.03 4.99
C ARG A 158 -10.31 3.72 5.80
N LEU A 159 -11.06 3.60 6.89
CA LEU A 159 -11.16 2.35 7.66
C LEU A 159 -11.75 1.20 6.82
N LEU A 160 -12.76 1.47 5.99
CA LEU A 160 -13.31 0.48 5.07
C LEU A 160 -12.27 0.01 4.03
N GLU A 161 -11.43 0.91 3.53
CA GLU A 161 -10.32 0.55 2.64
C GLU A 161 -9.35 -0.43 3.33
N PHE A 162 -8.95 -0.16 4.59
CA PHE A 162 -8.12 -1.06 5.38
C PHE A 162 -8.82 -2.39 5.69
N ALA A 163 -10.13 -2.38 5.97
CA ALA A 163 -10.92 -3.59 6.15
C ALA A 163 -10.95 -4.45 4.87
N ARG A 164 -11.03 -3.83 3.70
CA ARG A 164 -10.95 -4.52 2.40
C ARG A 164 -9.58 -5.14 2.16
N ILE A 165 -8.49 -4.44 2.51
CA ILE A 165 -7.12 -4.97 2.43
C ILE A 165 -6.98 -6.19 3.36
N ALA A 166 -7.48 -6.09 4.60
CA ALA A 166 -7.49 -7.20 5.55
C ALA A 166 -8.24 -8.43 5.02
N ALA A 167 -9.37 -8.20 4.33
CA ALA A 167 -10.17 -9.27 3.73
C ALA A 167 -9.49 -9.93 2.54
N ALA A 168 -8.78 -9.16 1.75
CA ALA A 168 -8.09 -9.61 0.54
C ALA A 168 -6.81 -10.39 0.83
N GLN A 169 -6.17 -10.17 1.98
CA GLN A 169 -4.94 -10.85 2.40
C GLN A 169 -3.83 -10.85 1.32
N PRO A 170 -3.42 -9.68 0.79
CA PRO A 170 -2.40 -9.62 -0.24
C PRO A 170 -1.02 -10.03 0.30
N ARG A 171 -0.07 -10.28 -0.59
CA ARG A 171 1.35 -10.51 -0.24
C ARG A 171 2.09 -9.20 0.01
N LEU A 172 1.75 -8.18 -0.78
CA LEU A 172 2.34 -6.84 -0.72
C LEU A 172 1.23 -5.79 -0.71
N ILE A 173 1.36 -4.84 0.20
CA ILE A 173 0.50 -3.66 0.32
C ILE A 173 1.35 -2.42 0.05
N ILE A 174 0.92 -1.55 -0.86
CA ILE A 174 1.50 -0.22 -1.05
C ILE A 174 0.47 0.80 -0.58
N LEU A 175 0.82 1.53 0.46
CA LEU A 175 0.03 2.62 1.04
C LEU A 175 0.59 3.96 0.55
N ASP A 176 -0.18 4.66 -0.27
CA ASP A 176 0.21 5.93 -0.87
C ASP A 176 -0.43 7.07 -0.07
N GLU A 177 0.37 7.81 0.70
CA GLU A 177 -0.01 8.89 1.60
C GLU A 177 -1.20 8.54 2.53
N PRO A 178 -1.11 7.45 3.33
CA PRO A 178 -2.23 7.02 4.16
C PRO A 178 -2.63 8.02 5.24
N MET A 179 -1.76 8.98 5.57
CA MET A 179 -2.00 10.02 6.59
C MET A 179 -2.62 11.31 6.05
N GLY A 180 -2.81 11.42 4.73
CA GLY A 180 -3.37 12.63 4.09
C GLY A 180 -4.78 12.97 4.62
N GLY A 181 -4.94 14.15 5.25
CA GLY A 181 -6.22 14.61 5.79
C GLY A 181 -6.76 13.83 7.00
N VAL A 182 -5.90 13.07 7.69
CA VAL A 182 -6.25 12.18 8.79
C VAL A 182 -6.00 12.86 10.14
N ASN A 183 -6.97 12.79 11.05
CA ASN A 183 -6.79 13.27 12.42
C ASN A 183 -5.91 12.29 13.24
N PRO A 184 -5.35 12.72 14.41
CA PRO A 184 -4.44 11.87 15.18
C PRO A 184 -5.02 10.54 15.65
N VAL A 185 -6.32 10.48 15.96
CA VAL A 185 -7.00 9.25 16.41
C VAL A 185 -7.04 8.23 15.27
N LEU A 186 -7.49 8.64 14.10
CA LEU A 186 -7.51 7.78 12.91
C LEU A 186 -6.09 7.39 12.49
N GLY A 187 -5.11 8.32 12.62
CA GLY A 187 -3.70 8.02 12.35
C GLY A 187 -3.14 6.89 13.22
N ALA A 188 -3.53 6.84 14.51
CA ALA A 188 -3.17 5.74 15.38
C ALA A 188 -3.79 4.41 14.91
N GLN A 189 -5.06 4.41 14.52
CA GLN A 189 -5.74 3.22 13.99
C GLN A 189 -5.08 2.72 12.67
N ILE A 190 -4.69 3.63 11.79
CA ILE A 190 -3.97 3.30 10.56
C ILE A 190 -2.62 2.65 10.87
N ARG A 191 -1.84 3.23 11.79
CA ARG A 191 -0.56 2.66 12.22
C ARG A 191 -0.74 1.25 12.76
N ASP A 192 -1.72 1.06 13.65
CA ASP A 192 -1.98 -0.24 14.26
C ASP A 192 -2.42 -1.27 13.21
N ALA A 193 -3.20 -0.87 12.20
CA ALA A 193 -3.58 -1.71 11.07
C ALA A 193 -2.35 -2.11 10.22
N VAL A 194 -1.45 -1.17 9.92
CA VAL A 194 -0.21 -1.44 9.18
C VAL A 194 0.65 -2.46 9.91
N ARG A 195 0.84 -2.28 11.23
CA ARG A 195 1.59 -3.24 12.05
C ARG A 195 0.92 -4.61 12.12
N GLN A 196 -0.41 -4.68 12.15
CA GLN A 196 -1.15 -5.94 12.10
C GLN A 196 -0.99 -6.65 10.75
N PHE A 197 -0.95 -5.93 9.62
CA PHE A 197 -0.66 -6.52 8.32
C PHE A 197 0.73 -7.16 8.30
N ALA A 198 1.73 -6.45 8.78
CA ALA A 198 3.09 -6.98 8.88
C ALA A 198 3.17 -8.20 9.81
N ALA A 199 2.53 -8.16 10.98
CA ALA A 199 2.45 -9.29 11.91
C ALA A 199 1.73 -10.51 11.32
N ALA A 200 0.80 -10.30 10.37
CA ALA A 200 0.15 -11.37 9.60
C ALA A 200 1.03 -11.91 8.45
N GLY A 201 2.27 -11.43 8.32
CA GLY A 201 3.23 -11.87 7.31
C GLY A 201 3.12 -11.15 5.96
N GLN A 202 2.34 -10.06 5.87
CA GLN A 202 2.25 -9.26 4.65
C GLN A 202 3.41 -8.26 4.60
N ALA A 203 4.02 -8.05 3.41
CA ALA A 203 4.95 -6.96 3.20
C ALA A 203 4.18 -5.66 3.00
N VAL A 204 4.66 -4.56 3.57
CA VAL A 204 4.00 -3.25 3.44
C VAL A 204 5.03 -2.19 3.02
N ILE A 205 4.71 -1.43 1.97
CA ILE A 205 5.41 -0.20 1.61
C ILE A 205 4.52 0.97 1.99
N VAL A 206 5.07 1.92 2.73
CA VAL A 206 4.39 3.17 3.10
C VAL A 206 5.10 4.32 2.41
N VAL A 207 4.42 4.99 1.49
CA VAL A 207 4.91 6.23 0.87
C VAL A 207 4.34 7.39 1.66
N GLU A 208 5.16 8.14 2.34
CA GLU A 208 4.73 9.21 3.25
C GLU A 208 5.78 10.31 3.39
N HIS A 209 5.29 11.49 3.72
CA HIS A 209 6.13 12.65 4.11
C HIS A 209 6.03 12.96 5.61
N ASN A 210 5.10 12.32 6.34
CA ASN A 210 4.97 12.45 7.79
C ASN A 210 6.04 11.61 8.50
N LEU A 211 7.19 12.22 8.79
CA LEU A 211 8.32 11.55 9.41
C LEU A 211 8.01 10.92 10.78
N PRO A 212 7.23 11.55 11.70
CA PRO A 212 6.80 10.92 12.95
C PRO A 212 5.98 9.63 12.73
N PHE A 213 5.16 9.56 11.68
CA PHE A 213 4.44 8.33 11.36
C PHE A 213 5.39 7.25 10.84
N ILE A 214 6.32 7.59 9.94
CA ILE A 214 7.35 6.68 9.41
C ILE A 214 8.20 6.11 10.55
N GLU A 215 8.73 6.96 11.43
CA GLU A 215 9.57 6.55 12.57
C GLU A 215 8.88 5.51 13.48
N LYS A 216 7.57 5.69 13.73
CA LYS A 216 6.79 4.81 14.62
C LYS A 216 6.25 3.56 13.94
N THR A 217 6.24 3.55 12.59
CA THR A 217 5.53 2.52 11.83
C THR A 217 6.46 1.61 11.03
N CYS A 218 7.53 2.14 10.46
CA CYS A 218 8.40 1.41 9.54
C CYS A 218 9.56 0.74 10.28
N ASP A 219 9.93 -0.45 9.82
CA ASP A 219 11.11 -1.19 10.31
C ASP A 219 12.37 -0.68 9.63
N GLU A 220 12.24 -0.29 8.37
CA GLU A 220 13.32 0.22 7.52
C GLU A 220 12.77 1.31 6.60
N VAL A 221 13.64 2.19 6.15
CA VAL A 221 13.30 3.33 5.29
C VAL A 221 14.26 3.38 4.10
N VAL A 222 13.70 3.58 2.92
CA VAL A 222 14.41 3.94 1.70
C VAL A 222 14.17 5.44 1.45
N VAL A 223 15.26 6.19 1.34
CA VAL A 223 15.21 7.62 1.04
C VAL A 223 15.55 7.83 -0.43
N MET A 224 14.66 8.48 -1.15
CA MET A 224 14.89 8.87 -2.54
C MET A 224 15.09 10.36 -2.70
N ASP A 225 15.98 10.75 -3.61
CA ASP A 225 16.14 12.11 -4.09
C ASP A 225 16.52 12.09 -5.57
N LEU A 226 15.95 13.01 -6.36
CA LEU A 226 16.22 13.18 -7.81
C LEU A 226 16.23 11.87 -8.61
N GLY A 227 15.34 10.94 -8.25
CA GLY A 227 15.16 9.64 -8.91
C GLY A 227 16.08 8.52 -8.40
N GLU A 228 16.99 8.79 -7.47
CA GLU A 228 17.96 7.83 -6.94
C GLU A 228 17.64 7.45 -5.49
N VAL A 229 18.02 6.24 -5.08
CA VAL A 229 18.08 5.85 -3.66
C VAL A 229 19.35 6.43 -3.05
N ILE A 230 19.21 7.41 -2.17
CA ILE A 230 20.36 8.08 -1.53
C ILE A 230 20.76 7.46 -0.19
N ALA A 231 19.82 6.76 0.47
CA ALA A 231 20.09 6.06 1.72
C ALA A 231 19.02 4.98 1.98
N GLN A 232 19.40 3.93 2.72
CA GLN A 232 18.50 2.87 3.18
C GLN A 232 18.94 2.40 4.57
N GLY A 233 17.98 2.11 5.45
CA GLY A 233 18.24 1.59 6.79
C GLY A 233 17.18 1.98 7.81
N GLY A 234 17.46 1.72 9.09
CA GLY A 234 16.59 2.14 10.19
C GLY A 234 16.51 3.66 10.31
N PHE A 235 15.32 4.20 10.59
CA PHE A 235 15.05 5.64 10.61
C PHE A 235 16.05 6.44 11.48
N SER A 236 16.38 5.93 12.67
CA SER A 236 17.33 6.60 13.58
C SER A 236 18.72 6.77 12.98
N GLY A 237 19.20 5.79 12.19
CA GLY A 237 20.51 5.86 11.54
C GLY A 237 20.55 6.83 10.36
N LEU A 238 19.39 7.12 9.77
CA LEU A 238 19.28 8.01 8.61
C LEU A 238 19.23 9.50 8.98
N ARG A 239 18.78 9.84 10.19
CA ARG A 239 18.69 11.23 10.69
C ARG A 239 20.01 12.01 10.63
N GLY A 240 21.14 11.32 10.82
CA GLY A 240 22.48 11.92 10.79
C GLY A 240 23.20 11.81 9.45
N ASN A 241 22.56 11.22 8.44
CA ASN A 241 23.18 11.07 7.12
C ASN A 241 23.20 12.41 6.37
N PRO A 242 24.38 12.98 6.02
CA PRO A 242 24.45 14.28 5.35
C PRO A 242 23.64 14.35 4.05
N ARG A 243 23.64 13.30 3.23
CA ARG A 243 22.85 13.25 1.98
C ARG A 243 21.34 13.32 2.23
N VAL A 244 20.87 12.71 3.33
CA VAL A 244 19.45 12.77 3.72
C VAL A 244 19.11 14.16 4.24
N VAL A 245 19.97 14.73 5.08
CA VAL A 245 19.79 16.09 5.62
C VAL A 245 19.75 17.10 4.48
N ASP A 246 20.69 17.04 3.54
CA ASP A 246 20.77 17.96 2.39
C ASP A 246 19.53 17.85 1.48
N ALA A 247 19.01 16.64 1.23
CA ALA A 247 17.81 16.43 0.44
C ALA A 247 16.55 17.05 1.09
N TYR A 248 16.53 17.19 2.41
CA TYR A 248 15.41 17.78 3.16
C TYR A 248 15.63 19.24 3.58
N LEU A 249 16.88 19.78 3.56
CA LEU A 249 17.16 21.19 3.91
C LEU A 249 16.53 22.20 2.95
N GLY A 250 16.14 21.77 1.75
CA GLY A 250 15.31 22.58 0.85
C GLY A 250 13.83 22.64 1.24
N MET A 251 13.39 21.81 2.20
CA MET A 251 12.09 21.83 2.82
C MET A 251 12.28 22.35 4.25
N ASP A 252 11.66 23.48 4.54
CA ASP A 252 11.67 24.12 5.88
C ASP A 252 11.19 23.08 6.92
N LEU A 253 12.16 22.49 7.67
CA LEU A 253 11.89 21.58 8.80
C LEU A 253 11.34 22.37 10.01
N SER A 254 10.92 23.61 9.83
CA SER A 254 10.51 24.58 10.84
C SER A 254 8.98 24.67 11.00
N HIS A 255 8.24 23.58 10.81
CA HIS A 255 6.85 23.53 11.28
C HIS A 255 6.66 22.33 12.20
N ASP A 256 6.89 22.62 13.48
CA ASP A 256 6.32 21.89 14.63
C ASP A 256 4.78 21.88 14.61
#